data_3f517e7341dad39c66e58e9725a7a415
#
_entry.id   3f517e7341dad39c66e58e9725a7a415
#
_cell.length_a   1.000
_cell.length_b   1.000
_cell.length_c   1.000
_cell.angle_alpha   90.00
_cell.angle_beta   90.00
_cell.angle_gamma   90.00
#
_symmetry.space_group_name_H-M   'P 1'
#
loop_
_entity.id
_entity.type
_entity.pdbx_description
1 polymer ?
#
loop_
_entity_poly.entity_id
_entity_poly.type
_entity_poly.pdbx_seq_one_letter_code
_entity_poly.pdbx_strand_id
1 'polypeptide(L)'
;MKDIRIVFMGTPSFAVPILEEVIKKYNVVMVVSQPDREKDRKGNIIYSPCKQLALDNNIEVFQPIKIKDEYQKILDIKPDIIITAA
;
A
#
# COMPACT_ATOMS: atom_id res chain seq x y z
N MET A 1 16.09 9.43 6.46
CA MET A 1 15.83 9.59 5.01
C MET A 1 14.36 9.77 4.71
N LYS A 2 13.73 10.64 5.47
CA LYS A 2 12.29 10.89 5.36
C LYS A 2 11.90 11.68 4.11
N ASP A 3 12.88 12.27 3.44
CA ASP A 3 12.65 13.05 2.21
C ASP A 3 12.53 12.18 0.95
N ILE A 4 12.90 10.89 1.02
CA ILE A 4 12.72 9.96 -0.10
C ILE A 4 11.25 9.50 -0.12
N ARG A 5 10.59 9.73 -1.25
CA ARG A 5 9.18 9.37 -1.43
C ARG A 5 9.07 7.93 -1.94
N ILE A 6 8.39 7.08 -1.20
CA ILE A 6 8.26 5.67 -1.53
C ILE A 6 6.80 5.28 -1.76
N VAL A 7 6.57 4.56 -2.85
CA VAL A 7 5.31 3.85 -3.08
C VAL A 7 5.58 2.37 -2.79
N PHE A 8 4.80 1.80 -1.87
CA PHE A 8 4.93 0.39 -1.51
C PHE A 8 3.79 -0.40 -2.14
N MET A 9 4.12 -1.46 -2.86
CA MET A 9 3.14 -2.32 -3.52
C MET A 9 3.19 -3.70 -2.89
N GLY A 10 2.13 -4.09 -2.19
CA GLY A 10 2.06 -5.40 -1.57
C GLY A 10 0.71 -5.64 -0.91
N THR A 11 0.25 -6.87 -0.97
CA THR A 11 -1.03 -7.28 -0.38
C THR A 11 -0.85 -8.36 0.68
N PRO A 12 0.01 -9.40 0.45
CA PRO A 12 0.11 -10.53 1.38
C PRO A 12 0.60 -10.12 2.76
N SER A 13 0.22 -10.91 3.77
CA SER A 13 0.60 -10.63 5.15
C SER A 13 2.11 -10.62 5.38
N PHE A 14 2.88 -11.38 4.60
CA PHE A 14 4.34 -11.40 4.77
C PHE A 14 4.99 -10.05 4.39
N ALA A 15 4.29 -9.21 3.66
CA ALA A 15 4.79 -7.89 3.31
C ALA A 15 4.69 -6.90 4.46
N VAL A 16 3.89 -7.19 5.50
CA VAL A 16 3.68 -6.28 6.63
C VAL A 16 4.96 -5.93 7.37
N PRO A 17 5.82 -6.90 7.76
CA PRO A 17 7.06 -6.55 8.45
C PRO A 17 7.98 -5.66 7.60
N ILE A 18 7.99 -5.90 6.28
CA ILE A 18 8.78 -5.09 5.35
C ILE A 18 8.24 -3.67 5.31
N LEU A 19 6.91 -3.53 5.18
CA LEU A 19 6.26 -2.22 5.14
C LEU A 19 6.49 -1.46 6.44
N GLU A 20 6.41 -2.12 7.60
CA GLU A 20 6.66 -1.48 8.89
C GLU A 20 8.05 -0.87 8.94
N GLU A 21 9.08 -1.60 8.49
CA GLU A 21 10.45 -1.09 8.50
C GLU A 21 10.62 0.08 7.54
N VAL A 22 9.98 0.02 6.37
CA VAL A 22 10.06 1.10 5.40
C VAL A 22 9.39 2.37 5.93
N ILE A 23 8.24 2.22 6.61
CA ILE A 23 7.55 3.36 7.21
C ILE A 23 8.41 4.04 8.27
N LYS A 24 9.16 3.26 9.07
CA LYS A 24 10.02 3.82 10.12
C LYS A 24 11.18 4.64 9.56
N LYS A 25 11.71 4.25 8.41
CA LYS A 25 12.96 4.81 7.88
C LYS A 25 12.76 5.80 6.74
N TYR A 26 11.65 5.73 6.03
CA TYR A 26 11.41 6.51 4.82
C TYR A 26 10.02 7.13 4.83
N ASN A 27 9.78 7.98 3.84
CA ASN A 27 8.47 8.60 3.66
C ASN A 27 7.63 7.77 2.69
N VAL A 28 6.80 6.88 3.24
CA VAL A 28 5.88 6.10 2.40
C VAL A 28 4.67 6.97 2.09
N VAL A 29 4.53 7.36 0.82
CA VAL A 29 3.48 8.29 0.39
C VAL A 29 2.24 7.58 -0.13
N MET A 30 2.34 6.29 -0.45
CA MET A 30 1.21 5.50 -0.93
C MET A 30 1.49 4.02 -0.73
N VAL A 31 0.45 3.27 -0.39
CA VAL A 31 0.48 1.80 -0.40
C VAL A 31 -0.49 1.34 -1.46
N VAL A 32 0.01 0.54 -2.41
CA VAL A 32 -0.81 -0.05 -3.47
C VAL A 32 -1.06 -1.50 -3.10
N SER A 33 -2.33 -1.88 -3.03
CA SER A 33 -2.72 -3.25 -2.72
C SER A 33 -3.85 -3.70 -3.63
N GLN A 34 -4.17 -4.99 -3.60
CA GLN A 34 -5.29 -5.50 -4.38
C GLN A 34 -6.60 -5.01 -3.78
N PRO A 35 -7.67 -4.90 -4.59
CA PRO A 35 -8.98 -4.52 -4.07
C PRO A 35 -9.45 -5.46 -2.97
N ASP A 36 -10.23 -4.93 -2.03
CA ASP A 36 -10.78 -5.70 -0.94
C ASP A 36 -11.72 -6.78 -1.48
N ARG A 37 -11.45 -8.04 -1.16
CA ARG A 37 -12.25 -9.18 -1.65
C ARG A 37 -12.79 -10.07 -0.56
N GLU A 38 -12.20 -10.00 0.64
CA GLU A 38 -12.60 -10.84 1.75
C GLU A 38 -13.68 -10.16 2.58
N LYS A 39 -14.59 -10.97 3.10
CA LYS A 39 -15.64 -10.51 4.00
C LYS A 39 -15.74 -11.43 5.19
N ASP A 40 -16.10 -10.88 6.34
CA ASP A 40 -16.35 -11.68 7.53
C ASP A 40 -17.74 -12.33 7.46
N ARG A 41 -18.13 -13.05 8.52
CA ARG A 41 -19.42 -13.75 8.56
C ARG A 41 -20.60 -12.81 8.47
N LYS A 42 -20.42 -11.54 8.86
CA LYS A 42 -21.48 -10.54 8.86
C LYS A 42 -21.53 -9.73 7.56
N GLY A 43 -20.65 -10.05 6.60
CA GLY A 43 -20.59 -9.34 5.34
C GLY A 43 -19.75 -8.07 5.37
N ASN A 44 -19.04 -7.79 6.47
CA ASN A 44 -18.13 -6.64 6.55
C ASN A 44 -16.85 -6.92 5.79
N ILE A 45 -16.35 -5.89 5.08
CA ILE A 45 -15.12 -6.02 4.32
C ILE A 45 -13.93 -6.16 5.27
N ILE A 46 -13.08 -7.16 5.01
CA ILE A 46 -11.84 -7.36 5.75
C ILE A 46 -10.71 -6.75 4.92
N TYR A 47 -10.01 -5.76 5.50
CA TYR A 47 -8.88 -5.14 4.83
C TYR A 47 -7.66 -6.05 4.86
N SER A 48 -6.83 -5.98 3.81
CA SER A 48 -5.55 -6.67 3.83
C SER A 48 -4.68 -6.09 4.95
N PRO A 49 -3.74 -6.87 5.50
CA PRO A 49 -2.84 -6.36 6.54
C PRO A 49 -2.05 -5.12 6.10
N CYS A 50 -1.60 -5.08 4.84
CA CYS A 50 -0.87 -3.90 4.34
C CYS A 50 -1.78 -2.67 4.28
N LYS A 51 -3.04 -2.83 3.86
CA LYS A 51 -3.98 -1.72 3.84
C LYS A 51 -4.25 -1.22 5.25
N GLN A 52 -4.47 -2.14 6.20
CA GLN A 52 -4.74 -1.75 7.59
C GLN A 52 -3.56 -0.98 8.18
N LEU A 53 -2.34 -1.45 7.94
CA LEU A 53 -1.14 -0.77 8.42
C LEU A 53 -1.01 0.63 7.83
N ALA A 54 -1.31 0.78 6.54
CA ALA A 54 -1.26 2.08 5.89
C ALA A 54 -2.28 3.04 6.50
N LEU A 55 -3.50 2.58 6.73
CA LEU A 55 -4.54 3.41 7.36
C LEU A 55 -4.14 3.82 8.77
N ASP A 56 -3.56 2.90 9.54
CA ASP A 56 -3.11 3.18 10.90
C ASP A 56 -2.01 4.24 10.94
N ASN A 57 -1.29 4.42 9.84
CA ASN A 57 -0.21 5.39 9.73
C ASN A 57 -0.58 6.60 8.86
N ASN A 58 -1.86 6.75 8.54
CA ASN A 58 -2.37 7.87 7.72
C ASN A 58 -1.71 7.94 6.34
N ILE A 59 -1.44 6.78 5.73
CA ILE A 59 -0.86 6.68 4.40
C ILE A 59 -1.97 6.42 3.39
N GLU A 60 -1.90 7.08 2.24
CA GLU A 60 -2.89 6.89 1.17
C GLU A 60 -2.84 5.45 0.67
N VAL A 61 -4.01 4.83 0.51
CA VAL A 61 -4.15 3.47 -0.04
C VAL A 61 -4.74 3.55 -1.43
N PHE A 62 -4.10 2.88 -2.39
CA PHE A 62 -4.57 2.80 -3.76
C PHE A 62 -4.81 1.34 -4.12
N GLN A 63 -6.02 1.03 -4.55
CA GLN A 63 -6.44 -0.35 -4.84
C GLN A 63 -6.97 -0.44 -6.28
N PRO A 64 -6.08 -0.35 -7.29
CA PRO A 64 -6.52 -0.38 -8.69
C PRO A 64 -7.01 -1.76 -9.08
N ILE A 65 -8.08 -1.80 -9.88
CA ILE A 65 -8.58 -3.05 -10.45
C ILE A 65 -7.63 -3.52 -11.54
N LYS A 66 -7.19 -2.59 -12.40
CA LYS A 66 -6.22 -2.86 -13.47
C LYS A 66 -5.12 -1.81 -13.42
N ILE A 67 -3.97 -2.18 -12.89
CA ILE A 67 -2.88 -1.23 -12.73
C ILE A 67 -2.41 -0.67 -14.07
N LYS A 68 -2.51 -1.44 -15.15
CA LYS A 68 -2.17 -0.97 -16.50
C LYS A 68 -2.90 0.30 -16.89
N ASP A 69 -4.16 0.42 -16.47
CA ASP A 69 -5.02 1.53 -16.85
C ASP A 69 -5.04 2.64 -15.81
N GLU A 70 -4.53 2.37 -14.61
CA GLU A 70 -4.66 3.27 -13.46
C GLU A 70 -3.31 3.71 -12.88
N TYR A 71 -2.20 3.35 -13.52
CA TYR A 71 -0.87 3.65 -13.00
C TYR A 71 -0.55 5.16 -12.95
N GLN A 72 -1.31 5.97 -13.66
CA GLN A 72 -1.07 7.42 -13.69
C GLN A 72 -1.14 8.02 -12.28
N LYS A 73 -2.01 7.49 -11.42
CA LYS A 73 -2.11 7.97 -10.05
C LYS A 73 -0.81 7.77 -9.29
N ILE A 74 -0.10 6.67 -9.57
CA ILE A 74 1.20 6.39 -8.95
C ILE A 74 2.23 7.41 -9.46
N LEU A 75 2.23 7.70 -10.76
CA LEU A 75 3.14 8.68 -11.34
C LEU A 75 2.87 10.08 -10.81
N ASP A 76 1.60 10.42 -10.60
CA ASP A 76 1.20 11.75 -10.14
C ASP A 76 1.71 12.06 -8.72
N ILE A 77 1.89 11.04 -7.89
CA ILE A 77 2.41 11.22 -6.54
C ILE A 77 3.92 11.41 -6.52
N LYS A 78 4.57 11.22 -7.67
CA LYS A 78 6.01 11.44 -7.88
C LYS A 78 6.89 10.67 -6.89
N PRO A 79 6.83 9.33 -6.92
CA PRO A 79 7.69 8.54 -6.05
C PRO A 79 9.14 8.57 -6.52
N ASP A 80 10.07 8.53 -5.57
CA ASP A 80 11.48 8.34 -5.87
C ASP A 80 11.80 6.87 -6.06
N ILE A 81 11.13 6.01 -5.29
CA ILE A 81 11.35 4.55 -5.32
C ILE A 81 10.00 3.86 -5.21
N ILE A 82 9.86 2.77 -5.96
CA ILE A 82 8.71 1.87 -5.82
C ILE A 82 9.24 0.53 -5.31
N ILE A 83 8.73 0.08 -4.16
CA ILE A 83 9.09 -1.19 -3.57
C ILE A 83 7.94 -2.17 -3.79
N THR A 84 8.23 -3.34 -4.36
CA THR A 84 7.24 -4.38 -4.59
C THR A 84 7.57 -5.59 -3.72
N ALA A 85 6.58 -6.03 -2.93
CA ALA A 85 6.65 -7.26 -2.14
C ALA A 85 5.48 -8.14 -2.53
N ALA A 86 5.75 -9.14 -3.32
CA ALA A 86 4.70 -10.04 -3.85
C ALA A 86 4.88 -11.47 -3.39
#